data_03d8d45cd4760df2dbfd76b86002851c
#
_entry.id   03d8d45cd4760df2dbfd76b86002851c
#
_cell.length_a   1.000
_cell.length_b   1.000
_cell.length_c   1.000
_cell.angle_alpha   90.00
_cell.angle_beta   90.00
_cell.angle_gamma   90.00
#
_symmetry.space_group_name_H-M   'P 1'
#
loop_
_entity.id
_entity.type
_entity.pdbx_description
1 polymer ?
#
loop_
_entity_poly.entity_id
_entity_poly.type
_entity_poly.pdbx_seq_one_letter_code
_entity_poly.pdbx_strand_id
1 'polypeptide(L)'
;MTTPTDEELAALGDAFDLFTRRYKLAEALGPEKPLNELDKQVLFYVARHPGCGPSDVARFLSVANTTISSATDRLVKRDLLARQRPAADRRAVALQLTPAGQGRVDRLAAMYGNLYRRMLGPLTAQERRDMIAMMTKITSADP
;
A
#
# COMPACT_ATOMS: atom_id res chain seq x y z
N MET A 1 16.15 27.03 -5.76
CA MET A 1 16.03 25.72 -5.10
C MET A 1 17.34 25.41 -4.38
N THR A 2 17.26 25.07 -3.12
CA THR A 2 18.43 24.71 -2.32
C THR A 2 18.58 23.20 -2.27
N THR A 3 19.82 22.72 -2.19
CA THR A 3 20.09 21.31 -1.99
C THR A 3 19.91 20.96 -0.51
N PRO A 4 19.23 19.85 -0.19
CA PRO A 4 19.12 19.43 1.21
C PRO A 4 20.50 19.22 1.86
N THR A 5 20.62 19.63 3.11
CA THR A 5 21.86 19.48 3.87
C THR A 5 21.97 18.10 4.51
N ASP A 6 23.18 17.68 4.86
CA ASP A 6 23.40 16.40 5.57
C ASP A 6 22.66 16.37 6.92
N GLU A 7 22.57 17.53 7.59
CA GLU A 7 21.83 17.67 8.84
C GLU A 7 20.31 17.43 8.63
N GLU A 8 19.75 17.98 7.56
CA GLU A 8 18.34 17.75 7.21
C GLU A 8 18.08 16.29 6.87
N LEU A 9 18.99 15.65 6.13
CA LEU A 9 18.87 14.21 5.81
C LEU A 9 18.90 13.37 7.08
N ALA A 10 19.83 13.63 7.98
CA ALA A 10 19.94 12.91 9.24
C ALA A 10 18.70 13.09 10.12
N ALA A 11 18.19 14.33 10.24
CA ALA A 11 17.02 14.65 11.03
C ALA A 11 15.77 13.93 10.49
N LEU A 12 15.60 13.90 9.18
CA LEU A 12 14.49 13.20 8.55
C LEU A 12 14.59 11.69 8.79
N GLY A 13 15.79 11.12 8.65
CA GLY A 13 16.04 9.70 8.91
C GLY A 13 15.69 9.32 10.35
N ASP A 14 16.12 10.10 11.32
CA ASP A 14 15.79 9.89 12.73
C ASP A 14 14.27 9.96 12.99
N ALA A 15 13.59 10.92 12.35
CA ALA A 15 12.14 11.05 12.47
C ALA A 15 11.42 9.81 11.91
N PHE A 16 11.85 9.29 10.77
CA PHE A 16 11.28 8.06 10.19
C PHE A 16 11.57 6.83 11.06
N ASP A 17 12.77 6.71 11.62
CA ASP A 17 13.11 5.61 12.51
C ASP A 17 12.22 5.59 13.75
N LEU A 18 12.04 6.74 14.38
CA LEU A 18 11.17 6.86 15.53
C LEU A 18 9.71 6.55 15.17
N PHE A 19 9.24 7.04 14.03
CA PHE A 19 7.91 6.76 13.52
C PHE A 19 7.70 5.25 13.31
N THR A 20 8.67 4.58 12.69
CA THR A 20 8.62 3.14 12.44
C THR A 20 8.54 2.36 13.76
N ARG A 21 9.39 2.69 14.73
CA ARG A 21 9.37 2.03 16.04
C ARG A 21 8.05 2.23 16.78
N ARG A 22 7.47 3.42 16.67
CA ARG A 22 6.27 3.77 17.43
C ARG A 22 4.98 3.22 16.83
N TYR A 23 4.89 3.16 15.51
CA TYR A 23 3.63 2.89 14.82
C TYR A 23 3.63 1.67 13.91
N LYS A 24 4.79 1.25 13.41
CA LYS A 24 4.88 0.18 12.40
C LYS A 24 5.26 -1.19 12.99
N LEU A 25 5.94 -1.24 14.13
CA LEU A 25 6.31 -2.50 14.75
C LEU A 25 5.10 -3.30 15.23
N ALA A 26 4.05 -2.64 15.64
CA ALA A 26 2.83 -3.31 16.09
C ALA A 26 2.19 -4.17 14.99
N GLU A 27 2.22 -3.70 13.75
CA GLU A 27 1.75 -4.47 12.58
C GLU A 27 2.59 -5.73 12.38
N ALA A 28 3.93 -5.59 12.42
CA ALA A 28 4.85 -6.69 12.20
C ALA A 28 4.76 -7.76 13.29
N LEU A 29 4.40 -7.38 14.52
CA LEU A 29 4.28 -8.26 15.67
C LEU A 29 2.85 -8.72 15.95
N GLY A 30 1.90 -8.32 15.13
CA GLY A 30 0.49 -8.67 15.26
C GLY A 30 0.20 -10.13 14.97
N PRO A 31 -1.03 -10.59 15.24
CA PRO A 31 -1.40 -12.01 15.09
C PRO A 31 -1.46 -12.49 13.64
N GLU A 32 -1.68 -11.59 12.70
CA GLU A 32 -1.71 -11.93 11.28
C GLU A 32 -0.31 -11.84 10.68
N LYS A 33 0.03 -12.80 9.81
CA LYS A 33 1.29 -12.75 9.07
C LYS A 33 1.32 -11.48 8.21
N PRO A 34 2.34 -10.61 8.37
CA PRO A 34 2.41 -9.36 7.63
C PRO A 34 2.40 -9.56 6.11
N LEU A 35 1.83 -8.59 5.41
CA LEU A 35 1.93 -8.45 3.96
C LEU A 35 3.05 -7.44 3.66
N ASN A 36 3.84 -7.68 2.62
CA ASN A 36 4.77 -6.67 2.14
C ASN A 36 4.02 -5.53 1.44
N GLU A 37 4.71 -4.42 1.19
CA GLU A 37 4.07 -3.23 0.60
C GLU A 37 3.48 -3.51 -0.79
N LEU A 38 4.18 -4.28 -1.62
CA LEU A 38 3.69 -4.63 -2.95
C LEU A 38 2.39 -5.43 -2.87
N ASP A 39 2.34 -6.44 -2.02
CA ASP A 39 1.17 -7.31 -1.87
C ASP A 39 -0.04 -6.52 -1.34
N LYS A 40 0.17 -5.59 -0.41
CA LYS A 40 -0.87 -4.65 0.05
C LYS A 40 -1.42 -3.82 -1.09
N GLN A 41 -0.55 -3.24 -1.92
CA GLN A 41 -0.96 -2.41 -3.05
C GLN A 41 -1.75 -3.20 -4.08
N VAL A 42 -1.36 -4.45 -4.34
CA VAL A 42 -2.12 -5.35 -5.22
C VAL A 42 -3.52 -5.59 -4.68
N LEU A 43 -3.64 -5.94 -3.40
CA LEU A 43 -4.96 -6.16 -2.78
C LEU A 43 -5.84 -4.91 -2.82
N PHE A 44 -5.29 -3.75 -2.50
CA PHE A 44 -6.05 -2.49 -2.55
C PHE A 44 -6.52 -2.15 -3.96
N TYR A 45 -5.68 -2.39 -4.97
CA TYR A 45 -6.09 -2.16 -6.36
C TYR A 45 -7.23 -3.09 -6.77
N VAL A 46 -7.10 -4.38 -6.49
CA VAL A 46 -8.14 -5.37 -6.82
C VAL A 46 -9.44 -5.08 -6.09
N ALA A 47 -9.36 -4.62 -4.84
CA ALA A 47 -10.54 -4.21 -4.06
C ALA A 47 -11.33 -3.09 -4.76
N ARG A 48 -10.63 -2.13 -5.36
CA ARG A 48 -11.23 -0.99 -6.08
C ARG A 48 -11.64 -1.33 -7.51
N HIS A 49 -11.02 -2.34 -8.11
CA HIS A 49 -11.22 -2.75 -9.50
C HIS A 49 -11.44 -4.26 -9.59
N PRO A 50 -12.54 -4.79 -9.01
CA PRO A 50 -12.83 -6.23 -9.09
C PRO A 50 -12.89 -6.70 -10.54
N GLY A 51 -12.26 -7.81 -10.83
CA GLY A 51 -12.20 -8.36 -12.17
C GLY A 51 -11.08 -7.81 -13.05
N CYS A 52 -10.21 -6.93 -12.49
CA CYS A 52 -9.06 -6.41 -13.24
C CYS A 52 -8.08 -7.52 -13.61
N GLY A 53 -7.31 -7.30 -14.67
CA GLY A 53 -6.24 -8.21 -15.07
C GLY A 53 -4.91 -7.90 -14.38
N PRO A 54 -3.98 -8.87 -14.33
CA PRO A 54 -2.64 -8.63 -13.78
C PRO A 54 -1.88 -7.49 -14.47
N SER A 55 -2.08 -7.32 -15.79
CA SER A 55 -1.45 -6.23 -16.56
C SER A 55 -1.95 -4.85 -16.12
N ASP A 56 -3.23 -4.74 -15.73
CA ASP A 56 -3.80 -3.50 -15.21
C ASP A 56 -3.11 -3.10 -13.90
N VAL A 57 -2.91 -4.07 -13.03
CA VAL A 57 -2.22 -3.86 -11.74
C VAL A 57 -0.77 -3.44 -11.97
N ALA A 58 -0.05 -4.14 -12.85
CA ALA A 58 1.34 -3.86 -13.18
C ALA A 58 1.50 -2.44 -13.73
N ARG A 59 0.60 -2.02 -14.61
CA ARG A 59 0.59 -0.68 -15.19
C ARG A 59 0.33 0.39 -14.13
N PHE A 60 -0.66 0.18 -13.28
CA PHE A 60 -1.00 1.11 -12.21
C PHE A 60 0.15 1.28 -11.20
N LEU A 61 0.79 0.18 -10.82
CA LEU A 61 1.89 0.21 -9.85
C LEU A 61 3.25 0.53 -10.48
N SER A 62 3.32 0.63 -11.82
CA SER A 62 4.56 0.89 -12.57
C SER A 62 5.64 -0.18 -12.28
N VAL A 63 5.24 -1.43 -12.28
CA VAL A 63 6.14 -2.58 -12.06
C VAL A 63 6.02 -3.58 -13.21
N ALA A 64 6.99 -4.49 -13.31
CA ALA A 64 7.01 -5.52 -14.34
C ALA A 64 5.85 -6.52 -14.14
N ASN A 65 5.34 -7.08 -15.22
CA ASN A 65 4.32 -8.13 -15.18
C ASN A 65 4.77 -9.35 -14.37
N THR A 66 6.04 -9.73 -14.46
CA THR A 66 6.61 -10.84 -13.68
C THR A 66 6.55 -10.57 -12.17
N THR A 67 6.75 -9.34 -11.76
CA THR A 67 6.65 -8.91 -10.36
C THR A 67 5.22 -9.07 -9.84
N ILE A 68 4.22 -8.67 -10.64
CA ILE A 68 2.80 -8.84 -10.28
C ILE A 68 2.40 -10.31 -10.31
N SER A 69 2.91 -11.09 -11.26
CA SER A 69 2.67 -12.53 -11.30
C SER A 69 3.11 -13.22 -10.01
N SER A 70 4.31 -12.90 -9.51
CA SER A 70 4.83 -13.42 -8.25
C SER A 70 4.00 -12.99 -7.05
N ALA A 71 3.63 -11.71 -6.98
CA ALA A 71 2.77 -11.18 -5.91
C ALA A 71 1.40 -11.87 -5.92
N THR A 72 0.81 -12.04 -7.09
CA THR A 72 -0.48 -12.74 -7.26
C THR A 72 -0.39 -14.17 -6.79
N ASP A 73 0.68 -14.88 -7.14
CA ASP A 73 0.90 -16.27 -6.68
C ASP A 73 0.95 -16.36 -5.15
N ARG A 74 1.68 -15.44 -4.49
CA ARG A 74 1.75 -15.40 -3.03
C ARG A 74 0.38 -15.17 -2.40
N LEU A 75 -0.40 -14.25 -2.96
CA LEU A 75 -1.72 -13.88 -2.43
C LEU A 75 -2.75 -14.98 -2.66
N VAL A 76 -2.69 -15.68 -3.78
CA VAL A 76 -3.54 -16.84 -4.04
C VAL A 76 -3.22 -17.98 -3.07
N LYS A 77 -1.94 -18.24 -2.80
CA LYS A 77 -1.52 -19.26 -1.82
C LYS A 77 -1.99 -18.93 -0.39
N ARG A 78 -2.12 -17.65 -0.06
CA ARG A 78 -2.63 -17.19 1.25
C ARG A 78 -4.16 -17.10 1.30
N ASP A 79 -4.85 -17.51 0.25
CA ASP A 79 -6.31 -17.43 0.12
C ASP A 79 -6.86 -16.00 0.25
N LEU A 80 -6.11 -15.02 -0.19
CA LEU A 80 -6.53 -13.61 -0.19
C LEU A 80 -7.02 -13.15 -1.56
N LEU A 81 -6.61 -13.84 -2.61
CA LEU A 81 -6.89 -13.48 -3.99
C LEU A 81 -7.30 -14.73 -4.77
N ALA A 82 -8.20 -14.58 -5.72
CA ALA A 82 -8.61 -15.62 -6.64
C ALA A 82 -8.42 -15.17 -8.08
N ARG A 83 -7.99 -16.09 -8.92
CA ARG A 83 -7.93 -15.92 -10.37
C ARG A 83 -9.17 -16.56 -10.97
N GLN A 84 -9.86 -15.81 -11.83
CA GLN A 84 -10.98 -16.31 -12.60
C GLN A 84 -10.68 -16.15 -14.10
N ARG A 85 -11.14 -17.11 -14.89
CA ARG A 85 -11.06 -17.01 -16.35
C ARG A 85 -12.46 -16.73 -16.87
N PRO A 86 -12.72 -15.54 -17.48
CA PRO A 86 -14.03 -15.27 -18.09
C PRO A 86 -14.36 -16.32 -19.15
N ALA A 87 -15.63 -16.73 -19.20
CA ALA A 87 -16.10 -17.73 -20.17
C ALA A 87 -15.91 -17.26 -21.63
N ALA A 88 -15.94 -15.94 -21.85
CA ALA A 88 -15.80 -15.35 -23.19
C ALA A 88 -14.36 -15.32 -23.71
N ASP A 89 -13.36 -15.33 -22.82
CA ASP A 89 -11.93 -15.33 -23.22
C ASP A 89 -11.12 -16.10 -22.18
N ARG A 90 -10.72 -17.33 -22.54
CA ARG A 90 -9.92 -18.22 -21.68
C ARG A 90 -8.48 -17.74 -21.48
N ARG A 91 -8.01 -16.77 -22.29
CA ARG A 91 -6.65 -16.19 -22.16
C ARG A 91 -6.62 -15.07 -21.11
N ALA A 92 -7.76 -14.43 -20.88
CA ALA A 92 -7.88 -13.37 -19.88
C ALA A 92 -7.92 -13.98 -18.48
N VAL A 93 -7.26 -13.31 -17.53
CA VAL A 93 -7.33 -13.62 -16.10
C VAL A 93 -7.95 -12.43 -15.41
N ALA A 94 -9.03 -12.67 -14.67
CA ALA A 94 -9.68 -11.67 -13.84
C ALA A 94 -9.31 -11.93 -12.37
N LEU A 95 -8.87 -10.90 -11.69
CA LEU A 95 -8.50 -10.96 -10.28
C LEU A 95 -9.67 -10.52 -9.40
N GLN A 96 -9.94 -11.29 -8.37
CA GLN A 96 -10.97 -11.01 -7.38
C GLN A 96 -10.40 -11.23 -5.99
N LEU A 97 -10.83 -10.43 -5.01
CA LEU A 97 -10.57 -10.75 -3.61
C LEU A 97 -11.43 -11.96 -3.20
N THR A 98 -10.85 -12.82 -2.38
CA THR A 98 -11.63 -13.79 -1.64
C THR A 98 -12.35 -13.09 -0.47
N PRO A 99 -13.34 -13.73 0.19
CA PRO A 99 -13.90 -13.18 1.44
C PRO A 99 -12.83 -12.88 2.49
N ALA A 100 -11.83 -13.75 2.62
CA ALA A 100 -10.69 -13.53 3.53
C ALA A 100 -9.85 -12.32 3.08
N GLY A 101 -9.65 -12.14 1.76
CA GLY A 101 -8.95 -10.98 1.20
C GLY A 101 -9.69 -9.68 1.45
N GLN A 102 -11.00 -9.66 1.28
CA GLN A 102 -11.83 -8.49 1.58
C GLN A 102 -11.75 -8.13 3.07
N GLY A 103 -11.84 -9.12 3.95
CA GLY A 103 -11.69 -8.90 5.38
C GLY A 103 -10.32 -8.34 5.74
N ARG A 104 -9.26 -8.81 5.09
CA ARG A 104 -7.89 -8.30 5.29
C ARG A 104 -7.77 -6.84 4.83
N VAL A 105 -8.31 -6.48 3.68
CA VAL A 105 -8.33 -5.10 3.18
C VAL A 105 -9.09 -4.20 4.14
N ASP A 106 -10.24 -4.63 4.64
CA ASP A 106 -11.05 -3.86 5.59
C ASP A 106 -10.28 -3.59 6.89
N ARG A 107 -9.59 -4.60 7.43
CA ARG A 107 -8.77 -4.45 8.64
C ARG A 107 -7.57 -3.53 8.41
N LEU A 108 -6.90 -3.64 7.28
CA LEU A 108 -5.80 -2.75 6.91
C LEU A 108 -6.26 -1.31 6.76
N ALA A 109 -7.40 -1.08 6.10
CA ALA A 109 -7.97 0.26 5.95
C ALA A 109 -8.31 0.88 7.31
N ALA A 110 -8.90 0.11 8.22
CA ALA A 110 -9.20 0.57 9.57
C ALA A 110 -7.93 0.90 10.37
N MET A 111 -6.91 0.06 10.26
CA MET A 111 -5.61 0.27 10.91
C MET A 111 -4.94 1.54 10.42
N TYR A 112 -4.89 1.75 9.10
CA TYR A 112 -4.33 2.97 8.52
C TYR A 112 -5.13 4.21 8.90
N GLY A 113 -6.45 4.14 8.91
CA GLY A 113 -7.29 5.23 9.37
C GLY A 113 -6.99 5.64 10.81
N ASN A 114 -6.83 4.67 11.70
CA ASN A 114 -6.44 4.92 13.10
C ASN A 114 -5.03 5.53 13.20
N LEU A 115 -4.09 5.03 12.40
CA LEU A 115 -2.73 5.58 12.33
C LEU A 115 -2.76 7.05 11.89
N TYR A 116 -3.49 7.37 10.85
CA TYR A 116 -3.58 8.73 10.33
C TYR A 116 -4.23 9.69 11.34
N ARG A 117 -5.26 9.24 12.07
CA ARG A 117 -5.83 10.05 13.17
C ARG A 117 -4.80 10.34 14.25
N ARG A 118 -3.99 9.35 14.61
CA ARG A 118 -2.92 9.52 15.61
C ARG A 118 -1.81 10.46 15.13
N MET A 119 -1.50 10.40 13.83
CA MET A 119 -0.50 11.31 13.23
C MET A 119 -0.99 12.75 13.17
N LEU A 120 -2.24 12.93 12.74
CA LEU A 120 -2.80 14.27 12.53
C LEU A 120 -3.33 14.91 13.83
N GLY A 121 -3.65 14.10 14.84
CA GLY A 121 -4.23 14.59 16.09
C GLY A 121 -3.42 15.68 16.78
N PRO A 122 -2.10 15.54 16.94
CA PRO A 122 -1.26 16.56 17.58
C PRO A 122 -1.08 17.84 16.76
N LEU A 123 -1.43 17.83 15.48
CA LEU A 123 -1.19 18.93 14.56
C LEU A 123 -2.36 19.91 14.53
N THR A 124 -2.05 21.19 14.35
CA THR A 124 -3.08 22.22 14.08
C THR A 124 -3.70 21.98 12.70
N ALA A 125 -4.84 22.60 12.43
CA ALA A 125 -5.50 22.49 11.13
C ALA A 125 -4.60 22.97 9.99
N GLN A 126 -3.80 24.02 10.21
CA GLN A 126 -2.85 24.49 9.20
C GLN A 126 -1.72 23.51 8.97
N GLU A 127 -1.15 22.96 10.04
CA GLU A 127 -0.09 21.94 9.95
C GLU A 127 -0.54 20.69 9.25
N ARG A 128 -1.78 20.25 9.44
CA ARG A 128 -2.37 19.12 8.71
C ARG A 128 -2.40 19.38 7.20
N ARG A 129 -2.87 20.56 6.81
CA ARG A 129 -2.90 20.97 5.39
C ARG A 129 -1.50 21.03 4.81
N ASP A 130 -0.56 21.62 5.54
CA ASP A 130 0.83 21.75 5.10
C ASP A 130 1.50 20.40 4.93
N MET A 131 1.30 19.47 5.88
CA MET A 131 1.84 18.12 5.80
C MET A 131 1.32 17.38 4.55
N ILE A 132 0.01 17.42 4.33
CA ILE A 132 -0.61 16.78 3.16
C ILE A 132 -0.09 17.41 1.87
N ALA A 133 0.01 18.75 1.81
CA ALA A 133 0.53 19.46 0.65
C ALA A 133 2.00 19.10 0.36
N MET A 134 2.83 18.99 1.40
CA MET A 134 4.24 18.58 1.24
C MET A 134 4.36 17.14 0.76
N MET A 135 3.58 16.21 1.29
CA MET A 135 3.57 14.83 0.82
C MET A 135 3.14 14.74 -0.64
N THR A 136 2.11 15.49 -1.02
CA THR A 136 1.64 15.55 -2.41
C THR A 136 2.74 16.11 -3.34
N LYS A 137 3.42 17.15 -2.90
CA LYS A 137 4.54 17.74 -3.66
C LYS A 137 5.68 16.74 -3.86
N ILE A 138 6.07 16.02 -2.81
CA ILE A 138 7.11 14.99 -2.88
C ILE A 138 6.74 13.90 -3.88
N THR A 139 5.50 13.42 -3.84
CA THR A 139 5.03 12.33 -4.70
C THR A 139 4.74 12.76 -6.13
N SER A 140 4.58 14.05 -6.40
CA SER A 140 4.37 14.60 -7.75
C SER A 140 5.68 14.98 -8.45
N ALA A 141 6.80 14.99 -7.74
CA ALA A 141 8.10 15.25 -8.32
C ALA A 141 8.55 14.04 -9.15
N ASP A 142 9.14 14.29 -10.31
CA ASP A 142 9.77 13.19 -11.07
C ASP A 142 10.98 12.64 -10.29
N PRO A 143 11.16 11.31 -10.29
CA PRO A 143 12.28 10.70 -9.60
C PRO A 143 13.64 11.05 -10.21
#